data_47efef944fb0eee046687d94e914dd8c
#
_entry.id   47efef944fb0eee046687d94e914dd8c
#
_cell.length_a   1.000
_cell.length_b   1.000
_cell.length_c   1.000
_cell.angle_alpha   90.00
_cell.angle_beta   90.00
_cell.angle_gamma   90.00
#
_symmetry.space_group_name_H-M   'P 1'
#
loop_
_entity.id
_entity.type
_entity.pdbx_description
1 polymer ?
#
loop_
_entity_poly.entity_id
_entity_poly.type
_entity_poly.pdbx_seq_one_letter_code
_entity_poly.pdbx_strand_id
1 'polypeptide(L)'
;MPQSGGAPYSHSVTPEPSARTTAAPAAYAERLSVPWWSWPLALIAGAVLAAEVSMGAGGVPAWLPFAIVLPLTAGVQLWIGRIRVAVTPAEFQVDDARLPVSVIADVVALDAEGKREALGVGAHPLAFVVQRPWIGGAVQVLLDDPADPTPFWVVSTRHPVELATALLAAKR
;
A
#
# COMPACT_ATOMS: atom_id res chain seq x y z
N MET A 1 42.51 16.48 -58.72
CA MET A 1 42.21 15.87 -57.43
C MET A 1 42.11 16.96 -56.39
N PRO A 2 40.94 17.18 -55.81
CA PRO A 2 40.84 17.70 -54.46
C PRO A 2 40.02 16.79 -53.59
N GLN A 3 40.53 16.49 -52.42
CA GLN A 3 39.88 15.70 -51.38
C GLN A 3 38.87 16.55 -50.64
N SER A 4 37.60 16.11 -50.63
CA SER A 4 36.56 16.69 -49.81
C SER A 4 36.62 16.07 -48.42
N GLY A 5 37.03 16.87 -47.42
CA GLY A 5 36.96 16.52 -46.00
C GLY A 5 35.53 16.56 -45.50
N GLY A 6 34.97 15.38 -45.14
CA GLY A 6 33.71 15.27 -44.43
C GLY A 6 33.91 15.67 -42.96
N ALA A 7 33.20 16.69 -42.50
CA ALA A 7 33.13 17.06 -41.10
C ALA A 7 32.26 16.07 -40.32
N PRO A 8 32.64 15.62 -39.12
CA PRO A 8 31.79 14.79 -38.27
C PRO A 8 30.68 15.63 -37.64
N TYR A 9 29.45 15.29 -37.92
CA TYR A 9 28.30 15.85 -37.23
C TYR A 9 28.26 15.34 -35.79
N SER A 10 28.71 16.16 -34.85
CA SER A 10 28.51 15.93 -33.42
C SER A 10 27.07 16.25 -33.07
N HIS A 11 26.23 15.24 -33.01
CA HIS A 11 24.91 15.37 -32.37
C HIS A 11 25.13 15.47 -30.86
N SER A 12 25.16 16.69 -30.32
CA SER A 12 24.99 16.93 -28.90
C SER A 12 23.54 16.62 -28.53
N VAL A 13 23.32 15.41 -28.03
CA VAL A 13 22.06 15.07 -27.37
C VAL A 13 22.10 15.80 -26.02
N THR A 14 21.45 16.97 -25.98
CA THR A 14 21.12 17.63 -24.72
C THR A 14 20.10 16.73 -24.02
N PRO A 15 20.40 16.22 -22.80
CA PRO A 15 19.38 15.48 -22.06
C PRO A 15 18.27 16.46 -21.71
N GLU A 16 17.10 16.24 -22.30
CA GLU A 16 15.88 16.93 -21.90
C GLU A 16 15.67 16.68 -20.40
N PRO A 17 15.48 17.73 -19.59
CA PRO A 17 15.18 17.54 -18.19
C PRO A 17 13.86 16.76 -18.11
N SER A 18 13.95 15.53 -17.62
CA SER A 18 12.80 14.67 -17.36
C SER A 18 11.71 15.51 -16.66
N ALA A 19 10.65 15.83 -17.40
CA ALA A 19 9.51 16.54 -16.87
C ALA A 19 9.06 15.76 -15.61
N ARG A 20 9.25 16.36 -14.45
CA ARG A 20 8.65 15.87 -13.22
C ARG A 20 7.17 15.83 -13.50
N THR A 21 6.65 14.63 -13.73
CA THR A 21 5.22 14.38 -13.84
C THR A 21 4.63 14.87 -12.52
N THR A 22 4.06 16.06 -12.55
CA THR A 22 3.33 16.62 -11.43
C THR A 22 2.15 15.69 -11.24
N ALA A 23 2.23 14.80 -10.25
CA ALA A 23 1.16 13.88 -9.94
C ALA A 23 -0.12 14.69 -9.73
N ALA A 24 -1.18 14.35 -10.49
CA ALA A 24 -2.47 15.00 -10.34
C ALA A 24 -2.91 14.89 -8.86
N PRO A 25 -3.56 15.93 -8.31
CA PRO A 25 -4.00 15.89 -6.92
C PRO A 25 -4.91 14.68 -6.71
N ALA A 26 -4.62 13.91 -5.66
CA ALA A 26 -5.44 12.75 -5.32
C ALA A 26 -6.84 13.22 -4.93
N ALA A 27 -7.86 12.63 -5.58
CA ALA A 27 -9.27 12.88 -5.25
C ALA A 27 -9.65 12.27 -3.89
N TYR A 28 -8.92 11.23 -3.48
CA TYR A 28 -9.04 10.55 -2.19
C TYR A 28 -7.67 10.09 -1.72
N ALA A 29 -7.40 10.22 -0.42
CA ALA A 29 -6.17 9.69 0.18
C ALA A 29 -6.42 9.26 1.63
N GLU A 30 -6.11 8.01 1.96
CA GLU A 30 -6.22 7.45 3.30
C GLU A 30 -4.92 6.74 3.68
N ARG A 31 -4.55 6.81 4.97
CA ARG A 31 -3.51 5.95 5.57
C ARG A 31 -4.15 4.90 6.46
N LEU A 32 -3.83 3.64 6.19
CA LEU A 32 -4.31 2.50 6.98
C LEU A 32 -3.45 2.32 8.24
N SER A 33 -3.35 3.39 9.05
CA SER A 33 -2.55 3.38 10.28
C SER A 33 -3.03 2.33 11.27
N VAL A 34 -2.11 1.81 12.05
CA VAL A 34 -2.39 0.90 13.16
C VAL A 34 -3.16 1.66 14.25
N PRO A 35 -4.18 1.07 14.90
CA PRO A 35 -4.94 1.72 15.95
C PRO A 35 -4.03 2.04 17.15
N TRP A 36 -4.28 3.17 17.79
CA TRP A 36 -3.43 3.67 18.89
C TRP A 36 -3.32 2.69 20.08
N TRP A 37 -4.39 1.94 20.36
CA TRP A 37 -4.42 0.95 21.45
C TRP A 37 -3.49 -0.25 21.22
N SER A 38 -3.10 -0.54 19.98
CA SER A 38 -2.15 -1.63 19.69
C SER A 38 -0.72 -1.28 20.09
N TRP A 39 -0.37 0.00 20.23
CA TRP A 39 0.97 0.43 20.61
C TRP A 39 1.37 -0.04 22.01
N PRO A 40 0.56 0.24 23.09
CA PRO A 40 0.91 -0.28 24.41
C PRO A 40 0.96 -1.81 24.43
N LEU A 41 0.06 -2.51 23.76
CA LEU A 41 0.08 -3.97 23.72
C LEU A 41 1.36 -4.51 23.07
N ALA A 42 1.76 -3.96 21.94
CA ALA A 42 2.98 -4.38 21.25
C ALA A 42 4.24 -4.07 22.08
N LEU A 43 4.30 -2.89 22.70
CA LEU A 43 5.43 -2.53 23.56
C LEU A 43 5.52 -3.39 24.83
N ILE A 44 4.39 -3.73 25.44
CA ILE A 44 4.35 -4.65 26.59
C ILE A 44 4.83 -6.04 26.16
N ALA A 45 4.34 -6.57 25.05
CA ALA A 45 4.79 -7.86 24.53
C ALA A 45 6.30 -7.85 24.19
N GLY A 46 6.78 -6.78 23.59
CA GLY A 46 8.20 -6.57 23.34
C GLY A 46 9.05 -6.50 24.63
N ALA A 47 8.53 -5.82 25.65
CA ALA A 47 9.21 -5.73 26.94
C ALA A 47 9.28 -7.09 27.67
N VAL A 48 8.20 -7.88 27.62
CA VAL A 48 8.19 -9.26 28.16
C VAL A 48 9.22 -10.12 27.43
N LEU A 49 9.25 -10.09 26.11
CA LEU A 49 10.24 -10.81 25.32
C LEU A 49 11.67 -10.37 25.67
N ALA A 50 11.92 -9.07 25.81
CA ALA A 50 13.22 -8.55 26.19
C ALA A 50 13.64 -9.03 27.60
N ALA A 51 12.69 -9.10 28.54
CA ALA A 51 12.93 -9.60 29.89
C ALA A 51 13.28 -11.08 29.91
N GLU A 52 12.58 -11.91 29.12
CA GLU A 52 12.88 -13.35 28.97
C GLU A 52 14.29 -13.58 28.41
N VAL A 53 14.64 -12.82 27.35
CA VAL A 53 16.00 -12.88 26.78
C VAL A 53 17.06 -12.44 27.80
N SER A 54 16.78 -11.38 28.58
CA SER A 54 17.68 -10.87 29.61
C SER A 54 17.94 -11.90 30.72
N MET A 55 16.92 -12.67 31.11
CA MET A 55 17.05 -13.71 32.14
C MET A 55 17.77 -14.97 31.62
N GLY A 56 17.62 -15.28 30.33
CA GLY A 56 18.25 -16.47 29.71
C GLY A 56 19.69 -16.27 29.23
N ALA A 57 20.07 -15.04 28.90
CA ALA A 57 21.37 -14.73 28.31
C ALA A 57 22.41 -14.35 29.39
N GLY A 58 23.10 -15.34 29.97
CA GLY A 58 24.20 -15.11 30.91
C GLY A 58 25.33 -14.29 30.27
N GLY A 59 25.80 -13.24 30.98
CA GLY A 59 26.92 -12.40 30.53
C GLY A 59 26.54 -11.21 29.63
N VAL A 60 25.26 -11.05 29.29
CA VAL A 60 24.76 -9.90 28.55
C VAL A 60 24.20 -8.85 29.52
N PRO A 61 24.50 -7.55 29.36
CA PRO A 61 23.89 -6.51 30.18
C PRO A 61 22.36 -6.54 30.06
N ALA A 62 21.66 -6.51 31.21
CA ALA A 62 20.21 -6.67 31.28
C ALA A 62 19.41 -5.63 30.42
N TRP A 63 19.95 -4.45 30.19
CA TRP A 63 19.32 -3.40 29.37
C TRP A 63 19.42 -3.64 27.86
N LEU A 64 20.38 -4.45 27.39
CA LEU A 64 20.68 -4.62 25.96
C LEU A 64 19.52 -5.26 25.17
N PRO A 65 18.83 -6.32 25.64
CA PRO A 65 17.66 -6.86 24.97
C PRO A 65 16.55 -5.80 24.82
N PHE A 66 16.32 -4.96 25.81
CA PHE A 66 15.32 -3.88 25.73
C PHE A 66 15.70 -2.82 24.70
N ALA A 67 16.98 -2.44 24.63
CA ALA A 67 17.48 -1.48 23.65
C ALA A 67 17.34 -1.95 22.18
N ILE A 68 17.24 -3.26 21.97
CA ILE A 68 17.07 -3.84 20.62
C ILE A 68 15.59 -4.11 20.36
N VAL A 69 14.90 -4.83 21.25
CA VAL A 69 13.54 -5.32 21.01
C VAL A 69 12.53 -4.19 20.98
N LEU A 70 12.61 -3.18 21.84
CA LEU A 70 11.63 -2.10 21.87
C LEU A 70 11.68 -1.22 20.60
N PRO A 71 12.84 -0.74 20.12
CA PRO A 71 12.90 -0.03 18.85
C PRO A 71 12.48 -0.89 17.66
N LEU A 72 12.82 -2.19 17.65
CA LEU A 72 12.37 -3.11 16.62
C LEU A 72 10.86 -3.25 16.59
N THR A 73 10.22 -3.43 17.76
CA THR A 73 8.76 -3.48 17.90
C THR A 73 8.10 -2.20 17.40
N ALA A 74 8.64 -1.05 17.78
CA ALA A 74 8.14 0.24 17.31
C ALA A 74 8.31 0.38 15.77
N GLY A 75 9.46 -0.02 15.24
CA GLY A 75 9.71 -0.04 13.79
C GLY A 75 8.73 -0.91 13.02
N VAL A 76 8.43 -2.10 13.53
CA VAL A 76 7.43 -3.02 12.94
C VAL A 76 6.03 -2.38 12.95
N GLN A 77 5.62 -1.74 14.05
CA GLN A 77 4.34 -1.03 14.14
C GLN A 77 4.23 0.10 13.13
N LEU A 78 5.28 0.91 12.98
CA LEU A 78 5.33 1.97 11.98
C LEU A 78 5.28 1.40 10.56
N TRP A 79 6.00 0.32 10.31
CA TRP A 79 6.04 -0.33 8.99
C TRP A 79 4.67 -0.91 8.60
N ILE A 80 3.97 -1.59 9.52
CA ILE A 80 2.63 -2.13 9.29
C ILE A 80 1.62 -1.01 9.00
N GLY A 81 1.74 0.14 9.67
CA GLY A 81 0.83 1.28 9.54
C GLY A 81 1.11 2.21 8.35
N ARG A 82 2.12 1.94 7.52
CA ARG A 82 2.54 2.87 6.45
C ARG A 82 1.70 2.79 5.17
N ILE A 83 0.86 1.77 5.02
CA ILE A 83 0.07 1.56 3.80
C ILE A 83 -0.81 2.77 3.50
N ARG A 84 -0.73 3.22 2.27
CA ARG A 84 -1.52 4.33 1.73
C ARG A 84 -2.48 3.81 0.67
N VAL A 85 -3.69 4.35 0.70
CA VAL A 85 -4.70 4.18 -0.34
C VAL A 85 -4.96 5.55 -0.94
N ALA A 86 -4.84 5.69 -2.24
CA ALA A 86 -5.07 6.96 -2.93
C ALA A 86 -5.78 6.73 -4.28
N VAL A 87 -6.65 7.65 -4.64
CA VAL A 87 -7.33 7.69 -5.94
C VAL A 87 -6.91 8.95 -6.66
N THR A 88 -6.33 8.79 -7.83
CA THR A 88 -6.06 9.86 -8.78
C THR A 88 -6.99 9.72 -9.99
N PRO A 89 -7.13 10.72 -10.87
CA PRO A 89 -7.93 10.58 -12.07
C PRO A 89 -7.48 9.47 -13.03
N ALA A 90 -6.23 9.02 -12.93
CA ALA A 90 -5.65 8.00 -13.80
C ALA A 90 -5.53 6.62 -13.15
N GLU A 91 -5.27 6.58 -11.84
CA GLU A 91 -4.88 5.36 -11.14
C GLU A 91 -5.48 5.26 -9.74
N PHE A 92 -5.86 4.06 -9.35
CA PHE A 92 -6.08 3.65 -7.98
C PHE A 92 -4.81 3.05 -7.40
N GLN A 93 -4.27 3.64 -6.34
CA GLN A 93 -3.03 3.22 -5.71
C GLN A 93 -3.28 2.63 -4.33
N VAL A 94 -2.71 1.46 -4.09
CA VAL A 94 -2.76 0.79 -2.78
C VAL A 94 -1.35 0.33 -2.44
N ASP A 95 -0.67 1.07 -1.56
CA ASP A 95 0.76 0.94 -1.27
C ASP A 95 1.61 1.06 -2.55
N ASP A 96 2.29 0.00 -2.95
CA ASP A 96 3.10 -0.07 -4.17
C ASP A 96 2.28 -0.56 -5.40
N ALA A 97 1.09 -1.12 -5.17
CA ALA A 97 0.21 -1.59 -6.25
C ALA A 97 -0.55 -0.44 -6.90
N ARG A 98 -0.63 -0.47 -8.22
CA ARG A 98 -1.30 0.53 -9.05
C ARG A 98 -2.27 -0.14 -9.99
N LEU A 99 -3.47 0.39 -10.04
CA LEU A 99 -4.53 -0.09 -10.92
C LEU A 99 -5.01 1.08 -11.78
N PRO A 100 -4.89 1.03 -13.12
CA PRO A 100 -5.48 2.04 -13.99
C PRO A 100 -6.99 2.10 -13.80
N VAL A 101 -7.54 3.31 -13.69
CA VAL A 101 -8.99 3.48 -13.53
C VAL A 101 -9.78 2.95 -14.73
N SER A 102 -9.16 2.91 -15.92
CA SER A 102 -9.76 2.42 -17.16
C SER A 102 -10.14 0.93 -17.13
N VAL A 103 -9.48 0.11 -16.31
CA VAL A 103 -9.79 -1.33 -16.19
C VAL A 103 -10.79 -1.65 -15.09
N ILE A 104 -11.27 -0.64 -14.36
CA ILE A 104 -12.28 -0.81 -13.32
C ILE A 104 -13.65 -1.00 -13.98
N ALA A 105 -14.26 -2.17 -13.82
CA ALA A 105 -15.62 -2.45 -14.26
C ALA A 105 -16.66 -1.82 -13.34
N ASP A 106 -16.57 -2.12 -12.04
CA ASP A 106 -17.50 -1.63 -11.01
C ASP A 106 -16.82 -1.55 -9.65
N VAL A 107 -17.45 -0.85 -8.71
CA VAL A 107 -16.92 -0.63 -7.36
C VAL A 107 -18.05 -0.80 -6.33
N VAL A 108 -17.86 -1.71 -5.38
CA VAL A 108 -18.83 -2.00 -4.33
C VAL A 108 -18.24 -1.65 -2.96
N ALA A 109 -18.93 -0.79 -2.22
CA ALA A 109 -18.59 -0.51 -0.83
C ALA A 109 -19.07 -1.65 0.06
N LEU A 110 -18.17 -2.22 0.86
CA LEU A 110 -18.44 -3.32 1.78
C LEU A 110 -18.35 -2.83 3.23
N ASP A 111 -19.36 -3.16 4.01
CA ASP A 111 -19.30 -3.04 5.46
C ASP A 111 -18.51 -4.22 6.08
N ALA A 112 -18.55 -4.36 7.41
CA ALA A 112 -17.80 -5.41 8.11
C ALA A 112 -18.33 -6.82 7.79
N GLU A 113 -19.62 -6.97 7.48
CA GLU A 113 -20.23 -8.25 7.15
C GLU A 113 -19.91 -8.61 5.70
N GLY A 114 -20.15 -7.72 4.75
CA GLY A 114 -19.81 -7.91 3.34
C GLY A 114 -18.32 -8.16 3.12
N LYS A 115 -17.46 -7.50 3.90
CA LYS A 115 -16.02 -7.79 3.89
C LYS A 115 -15.71 -9.22 4.34
N ARG A 116 -16.36 -9.71 5.42
CA ARG A 116 -16.15 -11.09 5.89
C ARG A 116 -16.66 -12.11 4.86
N GLU A 117 -17.78 -11.83 4.21
CA GLU A 117 -18.32 -12.67 3.15
C GLU A 117 -17.38 -12.72 1.94
N ALA A 118 -16.93 -11.56 1.45
CA ALA A 118 -16.01 -11.46 0.32
C ALA A 118 -14.66 -12.14 0.56
N LEU A 119 -14.17 -12.14 1.82
CA LEU A 119 -12.91 -12.78 2.21
C LEU A 119 -13.07 -14.23 2.70
N GLY A 120 -14.29 -14.65 2.97
CA GLY A 120 -14.64 -16.00 3.43
C GLY A 120 -15.24 -16.84 2.31
N VAL A 121 -16.56 -16.95 2.28
CA VAL A 121 -17.29 -17.80 1.31
C VAL A 121 -17.15 -17.28 -0.12
N GLY A 122 -17.08 -15.96 -0.30
CA GLY A 122 -16.88 -15.31 -1.60
C GLY A 122 -15.41 -15.16 -2.02
N ALA A 123 -14.45 -15.73 -1.26
CA ALA A 123 -13.04 -15.60 -1.58
C ALA A 123 -12.69 -16.28 -2.89
N HIS A 124 -11.99 -15.52 -3.76
CA HIS A 124 -11.49 -16.03 -5.03
C HIS A 124 -9.96 -16.13 -4.98
N PRO A 125 -9.36 -17.27 -5.39
CA PRO A 125 -7.92 -17.49 -5.25
C PRO A 125 -7.06 -16.51 -6.06
N LEU A 126 -7.60 -15.92 -7.12
CA LEU A 126 -6.91 -14.92 -7.94
C LEU A 126 -7.26 -13.48 -7.55
N ALA A 127 -8.08 -13.26 -6.51
CA ALA A 127 -8.39 -11.90 -6.08
C ALA A 127 -7.17 -11.24 -5.41
N PHE A 128 -6.94 -9.96 -5.71
CA PHE A 128 -5.94 -9.16 -5.02
C PHE A 128 -6.54 -8.63 -3.71
N VAL A 129 -5.93 -8.97 -2.57
CA VAL A 129 -6.48 -8.65 -1.25
C VAL A 129 -5.49 -7.86 -0.41
N VAL A 130 -5.85 -6.63 -0.04
CA VAL A 130 -5.16 -5.81 0.96
C VAL A 130 -6.03 -5.68 2.20
N GLN A 131 -5.91 -6.68 3.08
CA GLN A 131 -6.69 -6.74 4.31
C GLN A 131 -5.96 -6.12 5.49
N ARG A 132 -6.71 -5.35 6.30
CA ARG A 132 -6.31 -4.91 7.64
C ARG A 132 -7.36 -5.38 8.64
N PRO A 133 -7.00 -6.28 9.60
CA PRO A 133 -7.97 -6.89 10.52
C PRO A 133 -8.70 -5.88 11.41
N TRP A 134 -8.03 -4.79 11.76
CA TRP A 134 -8.58 -3.71 12.60
C TRP A 134 -9.46 -2.70 11.85
N ILE A 135 -9.64 -2.85 10.54
CA ILE A 135 -10.52 -2.01 9.72
C ILE A 135 -11.71 -2.85 9.30
N GLY A 136 -12.91 -2.44 9.73
CA GLY A 136 -14.14 -3.19 9.48
C GLY A 136 -14.59 -3.11 8.02
N GLY A 137 -14.52 -1.93 7.39
CA GLY A 137 -14.97 -1.73 6.02
C GLY A 137 -13.94 -2.12 4.95
N ALA A 138 -14.41 -2.27 3.71
CA ALA A 138 -13.58 -2.48 2.53
C ALA A 138 -14.28 -1.94 1.28
N VAL A 139 -13.53 -1.87 0.19
CA VAL A 139 -14.09 -1.69 -1.16
C VAL A 139 -13.69 -2.89 -1.99
N GLN A 140 -14.65 -3.45 -2.72
CA GLN A 140 -14.43 -4.44 -3.76
C GLN A 140 -14.44 -3.73 -5.10
N VAL A 141 -13.34 -3.82 -5.84
CA VAL A 141 -13.17 -3.22 -7.16
C VAL A 141 -13.16 -4.34 -8.18
N LEU A 142 -14.20 -4.43 -8.99
CA LEU A 142 -14.33 -5.42 -10.05
C LEU A 142 -13.51 -4.95 -11.26
N LEU A 143 -12.79 -5.86 -11.87
CA LEU A 143 -11.93 -5.59 -13.01
C LEU A 143 -12.52 -6.13 -14.30
N ASP A 144 -12.31 -5.39 -15.39
CA ASP A 144 -12.54 -5.82 -16.76
C ASP A 144 -11.23 -5.62 -17.53
N ASP A 145 -10.26 -6.48 -17.27
CA ASP A 145 -8.96 -6.49 -17.93
C ASP A 145 -8.73 -7.85 -18.58
N PRO A 146 -8.81 -7.95 -19.92
CA PRO A 146 -8.58 -9.21 -20.64
C PRO A 146 -7.14 -9.74 -20.50
N ALA A 147 -6.19 -8.90 -20.09
CA ALA A 147 -4.78 -9.27 -19.93
C ALA A 147 -4.44 -9.78 -18.52
N ASP A 148 -5.29 -9.50 -17.52
CA ASP A 148 -5.06 -9.89 -16.11
C ASP A 148 -6.18 -10.84 -15.65
N PRO A 149 -5.86 -12.07 -15.20
CA PRO A 149 -6.85 -13.02 -14.69
C PRO A 149 -7.43 -12.63 -13.32
N THR A 150 -7.00 -11.51 -12.71
CA THR A 150 -7.51 -11.01 -11.43
C THR A 150 -8.94 -10.49 -11.58
N PRO A 151 -9.94 -11.15 -10.96
CA PRO A 151 -11.35 -10.76 -11.17
C PRO A 151 -11.72 -9.48 -10.40
N PHE A 152 -11.13 -9.28 -9.22
CA PHE A 152 -11.41 -8.10 -8.38
C PHE A 152 -10.31 -7.86 -7.34
N TRP A 153 -10.27 -6.63 -6.83
CA TRP A 153 -9.48 -6.24 -5.68
C TRP A 153 -10.37 -6.05 -4.45
N VAL A 154 -9.93 -6.48 -3.27
CA VAL A 154 -10.56 -6.17 -1.99
C VAL A 154 -9.58 -5.38 -1.14
N VAL A 155 -9.90 -4.12 -0.89
CA VAL A 155 -9.03 -3.20 -0.15
C VAL A 155 -9.73 -2.70 1.09
N SER A 156 -9.13 -2.91 2.26
CA SER A 156 -9.65 -2.37 3.52
C SER A 156 -9.59 -0.85 3.55
N THR A 157 -10.67 -0.22 4.00
CA THR A 157 -10.78 1.22 4.19
C THR A 157 -11.72 1.54 5.35
N ARG A 158 -11.48 2.67 6.04
CA ARG A 158 -12.40 3.20 7.07
C ARG A 158 -13.59 3.92 6.47
N HIS A 159 -13.48 4.34 5.21
CA HIS A 159 -14.47 5.14 4.51
C HIS A 159 -14.89 4.48 3.17
N PRO A 160 -15.54 3.29 3.21
CA PRO A 160 -15.83 2.52 2.00
C PRO A 160 -16.70 3.26 0.98
N VAL A 161 -17.68 4.01 1.44
CA VAL A 161 -18.59 4.78 0.56
C VAL A 161 -17.86 5.94 -0.12
N GLU A 162 -17.02 6.65 0.63
CA GLU A 162 -16.25 7.79 0.09
C GLU A 162 -15.22 7.30 -0.95
N LEU A 163 -14.50 6.22 -0.64
CA LEU A 163 -13.53 5.61 -1.57
C LEU A 163 -14.22 5.10 -2.83
N ALA A 164 -15.36 4.39 -2.70
CA ALA A 164 -16.12 3.92 -3.85
C ALA A 164 -16.62 5.08 -4.71
N THR A 165 -17.13 6.14 -4.09
CA THR A 165 -17.58 7.35 -4.81
C THR A 165 -16.43 8.02 -5.56
N ALA A 166 -15.25 8.14 -4.93
CA ALA A 166 -14.07 8.72 -5.57
C ALA A 166 -13.60 7.89 -6.78
N LEU A 167 -13.61 6.55 -6.68
CA LEU A 167 -13.27 5.65 -7.77
C LEU A 167 -14.26 5.74 -8.93
N LEU A 168 -15.57 5.75 -8.64
CA LEU A 168 -16.62 5.91 -9.66
C LEU A 168 -16.59 7.31 -10.32
N ALA A 169 -16.19 8.34 -9.59
CA ALA A 169 -16.00 9.68 -10.14
C ALA A 169 -14.78 9.77 -11.07
N ALA A 170 -13.68 9.08 -10.71
CA ALA A 170 -12.47 9.02 -11.53
C ALA A 170 -12.67 8.24 -12.85
N LYS A 171 -13.61 7.27 -12.87
CA LYS A 171 -13.97 6.48 -14.06
C LYS A 171 -14.74 7.28 -15.12
N ARG A 172 -15.37 8.41 -14.76
CA ARG A 172 -16.19 9.25 -15.69
C ARG A 172 -15.36 10.14 -16.56
#